data_76cd8954e429a7f3cc8c0a64e77daf1c
#
_entry.id   76cd8954e429a7f3cc8c0a64e77daf1c
#
_cell.length_a   1.000
_cell.length_b   1.000
_cell.length_c   1.000
_cell.angle_alpha   90.00
_cell.angle_beta   90.00
_cell.angle_gamma   90.00
#
_symmetry.space_group_name_H-M   'P 1'
#
loop_
_entity.id
_entity.type
_entity.pdbx_description
1 polymer ?
#
loop_
_entity_poly.entity_id
_entity_poly.type
_entity_poly.pdbx_seq_one_letter_code
_entity_poly.pdbx_strand_id
1 'polypeptide(L)'
;MRSPAAQHIEGAHGTHTNNRILSDHRFIRHSVRVGEGTNLGSALAPVLTNSELIISSAHHQRVARVGEGLQVSAYAPDGTIEAIETIDAPVIGVQWHPEDPAADISQLLALLGHLDARRAPRLERASTTLVA
;
A
#
# COMPACT_ATOMS: atom_id res chain seq x y z
N MET A 1 -4.85 -22.27 -13.02
CA MET A 1 -5.52 -21.17 -12.28
C MET A 1 -4.89 -19.85 -12.70
N ARG A 2 -5.59 -18.99 -13.41
CA ARG A 2 -5.05 -17.68 -13.80
C ARG A 2 -5.23 -16.74 -12.63
N SER A 3 -4.12 -16.09 -12.23
CA SER A 3 -4.11 -15.04 -11.22
C SER A 3 -5.13 -13.94 -11.54
N PRO A 4 -5.91 -13.44 -10.58
CA PRO A 4 -6.89 -12.35 -10.79
C PRO A 4 -6.23 -10.99 -10.96
N ALA A 5 -4.95 -10.98 -11.32
CA ALA A 5 -4.19 -9.76 -11.44
C ALA A 5 -4.33 -9.16 -12.83
N ALA A 6 -4.55 -7.91 -12.83
CA ALA A 6 -3.91 -6.96 -13.69
C ALA A 6 -4.36 -6.96 -15.15
N GLN A 7 -5.50 -6.43 -15.39
CA GLN A 7 -5.79 -5.96 -16.74
C GLN A 7 -5.25 -4.53 -16.91
N HIS A 8 -4.72 -4.28 -18.12
CA HIS A 8 -4.29 -2.97 -18.56
C HIS A 8 -5.36 -1.90 -18.26
N ILE A 9 -4.96 -0.80 -17.66
CA ILE A 9 -5.87 0.32 -17.39
C ILE A 9 -5.98 1.11 -18.68
N GLU A 10 -7.11 0.99 -19.40
CA GLU A 10 -7.38 1.86 -20.55
C GLU A 10 -7.43 3.32 -20.08
N GLY A 11 -6.71 4.19 -20.75
CA GLY A 11 -6.64 5.61 -20.39
C GLY A 11 -5.73 5.96 -19.21
N ALA A 12 -4.95 5.01 -18.67
CA ALA A 12 -4.05 5.25 -17.54
C ALA A 12 -2.87 6.19 -17.84
N HIS A 13 -2.67 6.52 -19.12
CA HIS A 13 -1.64 7.47 -19.51
C HIS A 13 -1.92 8.84 -18.89
N GLY A 14 -1.08 9.25 -17.98
CA GLY A 14 -1.16 10.51 -17.27
C GLY A 14 -1.80 10.48 -15.88
N THR A 15 -2.47 9.36 -15.49
CA THR A 15 -3.09 9.25 -14.15
C THR A 15 -2.31 8.34 -13.23
N HIS A 16 -1.84 7.17 -13.71
CA HIS A 16 -1.16 6.17 -12.89
C HIS A 16 0.24 5.81 -13.39
N THR A 17 0.57 6.14 -14.61
CA THR A 17 1.89 5.84 -15.19
C THR A 17 2.45 7.00 -16.00
N ASN A 18 3.75 7.19 -15.89
CA ASN A 18 4.51 8.08 -16.76
C ASN A 18 5.10 7.24 -17.91
N ASN A 19 4.51 7.36 -19.10
CA ASN A 19 4.93 6.60 -20.30
C ASN A 19 6.20 7.15 -20.96
N ARG A 20 7.09 7.78 -20.21
CA ARG A 20 8.37 8.24 -20.75
C ARG A 20 9.43 7.15 -20.59
N ILE A 21 10.11 6.92 -21.70
CA ILE A 21 11.25 6.04 -21.94
C ILE A 21 12.16 5.90 -20.69
N LEU A 22 12.58 4.70 -20.44
CA LEU A 22 13.41 4.06 -19.41
C LEU A 22 14.44 4.89 -18.60
N SER A 23 14.71 6.15 -18.93
CA SER A 23 15.70 6.99 -18.25
C SER A 23 15.10 8.10 -17.37
N ASP A 24 13.80 8.32 -17.40
CA ASP A 24 13.15 9.40 -16.66
C ASP A 24 11.90 8.87 -15.95
N HIS A 25 12.08 7.92 -15.03
CA HIS A 25 11.01 7.37 -14.20
C HIS A 25 10.53 8.41 -13.18
N ARG A 26 9.75 9.37 -13.67
CA ARG A 26 9.03 10.25 -12.76
C ARG A 26 7.72 9.62 -12.39
N PHE A 27 7.50 9.44 -11.10
CA PHE A 27 6.21 9.07 -10.57
C PHE A 27 5.17 10.14 -10.88
N ILE A 28 3.94 9.72 -11.14
CA ILE A 28 2.80 10.60 -11.24
C ILE A 28 2.16 10.73 -9.85
N ARG A 29 1.74 11.92 -9.50
CA ARG A 29 1.10 12.19 -8.21
C ARG A 29 -0.40 12.32 -8.39
N HIS A 30 -1.15 11.63 -7.56
CA HIS A 30 -2.59 11.78 -7.46
C HIS A 30 -3.07 11.48 -6.03
N SER A 31 -4.32 11.84 -5.74
CA SER A 31 -4.93 11.50 -4.45
C SER A 31 -5.45 10.07 -4.43
N VAL A 32 -5.48 9.50 -3.24
CA VAL A 32 -6.25 8.29 -2.93
C VAL A 32 -7.13 8.56 -1.73
N ARG A 33 -8.29 7.92 -1.70
CA ARG A 33 -9.17 7.90 -0.54
C ARG A 33 -8.97 6.60 0.20
N VAL A 34 -8.62 6.70 1.46
CA VAL A 34 -8.38 5.57 2.36
C VAL A 34 -9.67 5.25 3.12
N GLY A 35 -10.01 3.96 3.18
CA GLY A 35 -11.22 3.49 3.85
C GLY A 35 -11.15 3.65 5.37
N GLU A 36 -12.24 4.13 5.95
CA GLU A 36 -12.39 4.19 7.40
C GLU A 36 -12.47 2.77 7.99
N GLY A 37 -11.93 2.59 9.19
CA GLY A 37 -11.93 1.30 9.89
C GLY A 37 -10.99 0.26 9.30
N THR A 38 -10.17 0.61 8.32
CA THR A 38 -9.15 -0.28 7.74
C THR A 38 -7.84 -0.22 8.54
N ASN A 39 -7.02 -1.26 8.43
CA ASN A 39 -5.66 -1.24 8.99
C ASN A 39 -4.81 -0.16 8.32
N LEU A 40 -4.97 0.02 7.02
CA LEU A 40 -4.31 1.09 6.28
C LEU A 40 -4.71 2.48 6.80
N GLY A 41 -6.01 2.70 7.05
CA GLY A 41 -6.50 3.94 7.63
C GLY A 41 -5.92 4.22 9.01
N SER A 42 -5.83 3.18 9.85
CA SER A 42 -5.17 3.29 11.17
C SER A 42 -3.68 3.59 11.05
N ALA A 43 -2.99 2.94 10.11
CA ALA A 43 -1.56 3.15 9.88
C ALA A 43 -1.25 4.57 9.41
N LEU A 44 -2.04 5.07 8.46
CA LEU A 44 -1.83 6.38 7.83
C LEU A 44 -2.53 7.54 8.57
N ALA A 45 -3.27 7.28 9.64
CA ALA A 45 -4.00 8.31 10.38
C ALA A 45 -3.20 9.59 10.67
N PRO A 46 -1.90 9.55 11.04
CA PRO A 46 -1.10 10.75 11.29
C PRO A 46 -0.87 11.63 10.06
N VAL A 47 -1.02 11.08 8.85
CA VAL A 47 -0.67 11.75 7.59
C VAL A 47 -1.87 11.97 6.66
N LEU A 48 -3.06 11.43 7.02
CA LEU A 48 -4.29 11.64 6.25
C LEU A 48 -4.87 13.03 6.49
N THR A 49 -5.43 13.61 5.43
CA THR A 49 -6.27 14.80 5.51
C THR A 49 -7.64 14.46 4.92
N ASN A 50 -8.70 14.50 5.71
CA ASN A 50 -10.06 14.13 5.30
C ASN A 50 -10.14 12.75 4.63
N SER A 51 -9.42 11.76 5.18
CA SER A 51 -9.30 10.40 4.64
C SER A 51 -8.61 10.34 3.26
N GLU A 52 -7.91 11.38 2.86
CA GLU A 52 -7.17 11.43 1.59
C GLU A 52 -5.67 11.60 1.81
N LEU A 53 -4.91 11.09 0.85
CA LEU A 53 -3.47 11.13 0.80
C LEU A 53 -3.02 11.37 -0.65
N ILE A 54 -1.99 12.18 -0.86
CA ILE A 54 -1.32 12.30 -2.15
C ILE A 54 -0.23 11.24 -2.24
N ILE A 55 -0.27 10.44 -3.30
CA ILE A 55 0.65 9.32 -3.51
C ILE A 55 1.45 9.47 -4.80
N SER A 56 2.55 8.71 -4.89
CA SER A 56 3.40 8.61 -6.08
C SER A 56 3.11 7.28 -6.77
N SER A 57 2.62 7.34 -8.00
CA SER A 57 2.15 6.19 -8.79
C SER A 57 2.99 5.95 -10.03
N ALA A 58 3.18 4.68 -10.41
CA ALA A 58 3.94 4.29 -11.60
C ALA A 58 3.43 2.98 -12.23
N HIS A 59 2.16 2.63 -12.05
CA HIS A 59 1.63 1.37 -12.54
C HIS A 59 0.70 1.55 -13.75
N HIS A 60 0.64 0.53 -14.61
CA HIS A 60 -0.27 0.44 -15.76
C HIS A 60 -1.23 -0.75 -15.65
N GLN A 61 -1.12 -1.49 -14.55
CA GLN A 61 -1.97 -2.61 -14.20
C GLN A 61 -2.70 -2.31 -12.90
N ARG A 62 -3.84 -2.94 -12.69
CA ARG A 62 -4.64 -2.75 -11.47
C ARG A 62 -5.18 -4.05 -10.94
N VAL A 63 -5.56 -4.06 -9.68
CA VAL A 63 -6.35 -5.13 -9.10
C VAL A 63 -7.74 -5.10 -9.74
N ALA A 64 -8.11 -6.16 -10.45
CA ALA A 64 -9.41 -6.26 -11.10
C ALA A 64 -10.47 -6.82 -10.15
N ARG A 65 -10.07 -7.77 -9.29
CA ARG A 65 -10.93 -8.42 -8.30
C ARG A 65 -10.13 -8.80 -7.07
N VAL A 66 -10.71 -8.52 -5.92
CA VAL A 66 -10.12 -8.87 -4.61
C VAL A 66 -10.42 -10.33 -4.30
N GLY A 67 -9.42 -11.07 -3.82
CA GLY A 67 -9.54 -12.45 -3.39
C GLY A 67 -10.27 -12.58 -2.05
N GLU A 68 -10.66 -13.83 -1.75
CA GLU A 68 -11.26 -14.16 -0.45
C GLU A 68 -10.28 -13.83 0.70
N GLY A 69 -10.79 -13.31 1.81
CA GLY A 69 -9.98 -12.92 2.97
C GLY A 69 -9.26 -11.58 2.83
N LEU A 70 -9.45 -10.90 1.69
CA LEU A 70 -8.91 -9.56 1.44
C LEU A 70 -10.04 -8.54 1.34
N GLN A 71 -9.73 -7.30 1.68
CA GLN A 71 -10.61 -6.16 1.47
C GLN A 71 -9.88 -5.01 0.80
N VAL A 72 -10.61 -4.17 0.10
CA VAL A 72 -10.06 -2.93 -0.44
C VAL A 72 -9.93 -1.91 0.67
N SER A 73 -8.78 -1.26 0.76
CA SER A 73 -8.51 -0.24 1.77
C SER A 73 -8.22 1.15 1.20
N ALA A 74 -8.01 1.29 -0.11
CA ALA A 74 -7.95 2.60 -0.76
C ALA A 74 -8.35 2.55 -2.24
N TYR A 75 -8.89 3.68 -2.72
CA TYR A 75 -9.27 3.91 -4.11
C TYR A 75 -8.72 5.23 -4.63
N ALA A 76 -8.32 5.24 -5.90
CA ALA A 76 -8.13 6.47 -6.67
C ALA A 76 -9.48 7.11 -7.05
N PRO A 77 -9.50 8.40 -7.45
CA PRO A 77 -10.74 9.08 -7.84
C PRO A 77 -11.48 8.43 -9.02
N ASP A 78 -10.78 7.73 -9.90
CA ASP A 78 -11.35 6.98 -11.03
C ASP A 78 -11.89 5.59 -10.67
N GLY A 79 -11.86 5.24 -9.37
CA GLY A 79 -12.31 3.95 -8.86
C GLY A 79 -11.27 2.83 -8.93
N THR A 80 -10.05 3.12 -9.39
CA THR A 80 -8.95 2.15 -9.35
C THR A 80 -8.64 1.76 -7.92
N ILE A 81 -8.52 0.45 -7.67
CA ILE A 81 -8.10 -0.08 -6.37
C ILE A 81 -6.62 0.23 -6.19
N GLU A 82 -6.29 0.97 -5.15
CA GLU A 82 -4.93 1.41 -4.84
C GLU A 82 -4.32 0.70 -3.63
N ALA A 83 -5.15 0.13 -2.78
CA ALA A 83 -4.67 -0.70 -1.68
C ALA A 83 -5.67 -1.79 -1.32
N ILE A 84 -5.12 -2.91 -0.87
CA ILE A 84 -5.84 -4.05 -0.32
C ILE A 84 -5.17 -4.49 0.99
N GLU A 85 -5.93 -5.11 1.85
CA GLU A 85 -5.40 -5.66 3.10
C GLU A 85 -6.09 -6.97 3.47
N THR A 86 -5.45 -7.75 4.31
CA THR A 86 -6.09 -8.93 4.92
C THR A 86 -7.01 -8.51 6.06
N ILE A 87 -8.11 -9.25 6.23
CA ILE A 87 -9.07 -9.00 7.29
C ILE A 87 -8.50 -9.44 8.64
N ASP A 88 -7.81 -10.58 8.69
CA ASP A 88 -7.40 -11.25 9.92
C ASP A 88 -5.89 -11.24 10.20
N ALA A 89 -5.10 -10.54 9.39
CA ALA A 89 -3.65 -10.50 9.54
C ALA A 89 -3.09 -9.10 9.24
N PRO A 90 -1.90 -8.75 9.75
CA PRO A 90 -1.29 -7.44 9.51
C PRO A 90 -0.58 -7.38 8.15
N VAL A 91 -1.29 -7.66 7.07
CA VAL A 91 -0.77 -7.56 5.71
C VAL A 91 -1.50 -6.45 4.96
N ILE A 92 -0.75 -5.49 4.46
CA ILE A 92 -1.24 -4.36 3.67
C ILE A 92 -0.47 -4.35 2.36
N GLY A 93 -1.17 -4.28 1.24
CA GLY A 93 -0.61 -4.11 -0.09
C GLY A 93 -1.04 -2.77 -0.68
N VAL A 94 -0.09 -1.98 -1.16
CA VAL A 94 -0.34 -0.70 -1.81
C VAL A 94 0.16 -0.73 -3.25
N GLN A 95 -0.52 -0.03 -4.16
CA GLN A 95 -0.13 0.10 -5.57
C GLN A 95 0.86 1.24 -5.78
N TRP A 96 0.86 2.23 -4.91
CA TRP A 96 1.77 3.37 -5.00
C TRP A 96 3.15 3.10 -4.40
N HIS A 97 4.03 4.05 -4.55
CA HIS A 97 5.43 3.99 -4.12
C HIS A 97 5.69 4.95 -2.97
N PRO A 98 5.48 4.54 -1.71
CA PRO A 98 5.77 5.40 -0.55
C PRO A 98 7.28 5.61 -0.35
N GLU A 99 8.12 4.81 -1.02
CA GLU A 99 9.58 4.92 -1.03
C GLU A 99 10.13 5.92 -2.05
N ASP A 100 9.28 6.53 -2.88
CA ASP A 100 9.70 7.56 -3.83
C ASP A 100 10.43 8.69 -3.08
N PRO A 101 11.68 9.04 -3.45
CA PRO A 101 12.42 10.11 -2.79
C PRO A 101 11.72 11.48 -2.85
N ALA A 102 10.81 11.69 -3.80
CA ALA A 102 10.00 12.89 -3.92
C ALA A 102 8.68 12.81 -3.13
N ALA A 103 8.32 11.63 -2.59
CA ALA A 103 7.16 11.47 -1.72
C ALA A 103 7.46 11.97 -0.30
N ASP A 104 6.40 12.20 0.46
CA ASP A 104 6.54 12.46 1.89
C ASP A 104 6.94 11.17 2.62
N ILE A 105 8.15 11.13 3.15
CA ILE A 105 8.69 9.97 3.89
C ILE A 105 7.80 9.58 5.08
N SER A 106 6.98 10.48 5.59
CA SER A 106 6.08 10.21 6.72
C SER A 106 5.08 9.09 6.40
N GLN A 107 4.70 8.92 5.13
CA GLN A 107 3.84 7.82 4.68
C GLN A 107 4.51 6.46 4.92
N LEU A 108 5.75 6.31 4.47
CA LEU A 108 6.52 5.08 4.65
C LEU A 108 6.75 4.79 6.13
N LEU A 109 7.14 5.79 6.90
CA LEU A 109 7.39 5.65 8.33
C LEU A 109 6.10 5.27 9.10
N ALA A 110 4.96 5.83 8.72
CA ALA A 110 3.67 5.48 9.32
C ALA A 110 3.28 4.02 9.05
N LEU A 111 3.44 3.55 7.81
CA LEU A 111 3.17 2.17 7.42
C LEU A 111 4.08 1.19 8.18
N LEU A 112 5.39 1.43 8.18
CA LEU A 112 6.36 0.56 8.85
C LEU A 112 6.16 0.55 10.37
N GLY A 113 5.89 1.69 10.98
CA GLY A 113 5.63 1.79 12.41
C GLY A 113 4.37 1.04 12.84
N HIS A 114 3.32 1.10 12.03
CA HIS A 114 2.07 0.37 12.28
C HIS A 114 2.27 -1.16 12.20
N LEU A 115 3.00 -1.63 11.19
CA LEU A 115 3.29 -3.05 11.01
C LEU A 115 4.19 -3.58 12.13
N ASP A 116 5.19 -2.81 12.55
CA ASP A 116 6.07 -3.20 13.66
C ASP A 116 5.32 -3.28 14.98
N ALA A 117 4.44 -2.34 15.28
CA ALA A 117 3.60 -2.34 16.47
C ALA A 117 2.63 -3.54 16.54
N ARG A 118 2.26 -4.10 15.39
CA ARG A 118 1.39 -5.28 15.28
C ARG A 118 2.15 -6.60 15.18
N ARG A 119 3.46 -6.54 15.17
CA ARG A 119 4.29 -7.74 15.17
C ARG A 119 4.07 -8.51 16.46
N ALA A 120 3.80 -9.82 16.35
CA ALA A 120 3.74 -10.69 17.52
C ALA A 120 5.04 -10.58 18.33
N PRO A 121 5.00 -10.57 19.68
CA PRO A 121 6.20 -10.56 20.49
C PRO A 121 7.12 -11.68 20.02
N ARG A 122 8.35 -11.32 19.70
CA ARG A 122 9.37 -12.30 19.39
C ARG A 122 9.49 -13.18 20.63
N LEU A 123 9.14 -14.46 20.53
CA LEU A 123 9.45 -15.42 21.59
C LEU A 123 10.96 -15.33 21.80
N GLU A 124 11.37 -14.74 22.91
CA GLU A 124 12.75 -14.81 23.34
C GLU A 124 13.07 -16.30 23.42
N ARG A 125 14.05 -16.72 22.62
CA ARG A 125 14.59 -18.07 22.76
C ARG A 125 15.07 -18.17 24.20
N ALA A 126 14.38 -18.96 24.98
CA ALA A 126 14.84 -19.31 26.32
C ALA A 126 16.29 -19.74 26.17
N SER A 127 17.20 -18.96 26.74
CA SER A 127 18.60 -19.32 26.86
C SER A 127 18.61 -20.48 27.82
N THR A 128 18.67 -21.69 27.28
CA THR A 128 18.91 -22.87 28.11
C THR A 128 20.36 -22.76 28.58
N THR A 129 20.54 -22.18 29.74
CA THR A 129 21.81 -22.29 30.46
C THR A 129 21.89 -23.74 30.90
N LEU A 130 22.67 -24.52 30.17
CA LEU A 130 23.13 -25.83 30.66
C LEU A 130 24.05 -25.54 31.84
N VAL A 131 23.55 -25.72 33.03
CA VAL A 131 24.40 -25.86 34.24
C VAL A 131 24.91 -27.27 34.23
N ALA A 132 26.18 -27.43 33.93
CA ALA A 132 26.89 -28.71 34.14
C ALA A 132 27.16 -28.92 35.63
#